data_e7a046a166c9c5454c07d1ed166dd121
#
_entry.id   e7a046a166c9c5454c07d1ed166dd121
#
_cell.length_a   1.000
_cell.length_b   1.000
_cell.length_c   1.000
_cell.angle_alpha   90.00
_cell.angle_beta   90.00
_cell.angle_gamma   90.00
#
_symmetry.space_group_name_H-M   'P 1'
#
loop_
_entity.id
_entity.type
_entity.pdbx_description
1 polymer ?
#
loop_
_entity_poly.entity_id
_entity_poly.type
_entity_poly.pdbx_seq_one_letter_code
_entity_poly.pdbx_strand_id
1 'polypeptide(L)'
;MADRVSELFTQNISEKNVSSAYAALKTLAQIIETSSQTTARGLFDELNEARSQILRKAFQISKISSRRLLSVRAGTDMFLYHINKVLSKADNFETCRGEVQLRAFDLAEGQQRSVDRIANEAKQLFKHGMTVLVHGYSRTVTSALELAAKSYHIKVIATECRPFCEGYETCKRLQKMRVPSEAILDGAVASYMGQVDAVVLGAEAIVESGGVINRVGTYTIALIAKQFQKPVYVLAECLKFVRMYPLSLSDMPDENFADFQALPGGEEFQNTRMPLCDLTPPDLITLLFTDLGILTPSAISDHLIQLYNG
;
A
#
# COMPACT_ATOMS: atom_id res chain seq x y z
N MET A 1 -1.43 4.65 -28.47
CA MET A 1 -0.77 4.84 -27.16
C MET A 1 -1.62 4.34 -26.00
N ALA A 2 -2.89 4.70 -25.89
CA ALA A 2 -3.78 4.29 -24.78
C ALA A 2 -3.86 2.76 -24.58
N ASP A 3 -4.05 1.98 -25.63
CA ASP A 3 -4.15 0.53 -25.55
C ASP A 3 -2.84 -0.10 -25.06
N ARG A 4 -1.69 0.40 -25.55
CA ARG A 4 -0.37 -0.09 -25.17
C ARG A 4 -0.07 0.08 -23.68
N VAL A 5 -0.37 1.23 -23.09
CA VAL A 5 -0.15 1.48 -21.64
C VAL A 5 -1.02 0.56 -20.80
N SER A 6 -2.30 0.43 -21.19
CA SER A 6 -3.25 -0.45 -20.50
C SER A 6 -2.85 -1.92 -20.59
N GLU A 7 -2.34 -2.37 -21.73
CA GLU A 7 -1.83 -3.73 -21.94
C GLU A 7 -0.59 -4.00 -21.08
N LEU A 8 0.43 -3.12 -21.14
CA LEU A 8 1.65 -3.22 -20.33
C LEU A 8 1.32 -3.26 -18.83
N PHE A 9 0.44 -2.38 -18.37
CA PHE A 9 0.03 -2.39 -16.97
C PHE A 9 -0.70 -3.69 -16.60
N THR A 10 -1.58 -4.19 -17.47
CA THR A 10 -2.30 -5.45 -17.25
C THR A 10 -1.33 -6.64 -17.20
N GLN A 11 -0.32 -6.65 -18.07
CA GLN A 11 0.73 -7.66 -18.05
C GLN A 11 1.53 -7.61 -16.76
N ASN A 12 2.05 -6.44 -16.40
CA ASN A 12 2.86 -6.24 -15.20
C ASN A 12 2.10 -6.60 -13.90
N ILE A 13 0.81 -6.24 -13.81
CA ILE A 13 0.00 -6.52 -12.61
C ILE A 13 -0.42 -8.00 -12.51
N SER A 14 -0.37 -8.76 -13.59
CA SER A 14 -0.67 -10.21 -13.60
C SER A 14 0.51 -11.08 -13.18
N GLU A 15 1.71 -10.52 -13.08
CA GLU A 15 2.89 -11.23 -12.57
C GLU A 15 2.67 -11.66 -11.11
N LYS A 16 3.19 -12.84 -10.73
CA LYS A 16 3.04 -13.36 -9.37
C LYS A 16 3.76 -12.48 -8.35
N ASN A 17 3.12 -12.22 -7.24
CA ASN A 17 3.65 -11.44 -6.10
C ASN A 17 3.96 -9.97 -6.38
N VAL A 18 3.42 -9.40 -7.46
CA VAL A 18 3.60 -8.00 -7.81
C VAL A 18 2.50 -7.13 -7.18
N SER A 19 2.88 -6.00 -6.57
CA SER A 19 1.92 -5.00 -6.09
C SER A 19 1.39 -4.15 -7.24
N SER A 20 0.19 -3.60 -7.06
CA SER A 20 -0.38 -2.67 -8.04
C SER A 20 0.49 -1.43 -8.24
N ALA A 21 1.11 -0.90 -7.18
CA ALA A 21 2.04 0.23 -7.25
C ALA A 21 3.31 -0.15 -8.04
N TYR A 22 3.94 -1.29 -7.73
CA TYR A 22 5.11 -1.75 -8.48
C TYR A 22 4.80 -1.95 -9.97
N ALA A 23 3.68 -2.58 -10.31
CA ALA A 23 3.25 -2.75 -11.69
C ALA A 23 3.12 -1.41 -12.42
N ALA A 24 2.58 -0.39 -11.74
CA ALA A 24 2.45 0.95 -12.28
C ALA A 24 3.80 1.63 -12.53
N LEU A 25 4.72 1.57 -11.55
CA LEU A 25 6.07 2.12 -11.69
C LEU A 25 6.86 1.42 -12.80
N LYS A 26 6.80 0.09 -12.85
CA LYS A 26 7.41 -0.70 -13.91
C LYS A 26 6.89 -0.31 -15.29
N THR A 27 5.58 -0.10 -15.40
CA THR A 27 4.95 0.35 -16.66
C THR A 27 5.47 1.73 -17.07
N LEU A 28 5.55 2.69 -16.14
CA LEU A 28 6.09 4.03 -16.43
C LEU A 28 7.57 3.98 -16.83
N ALA A 29 8.38 3.14 -16.18
CA ALA A 29 9.79 2.94 -16.54
C ALA A 29 9.93 2.38 -17.96
N GLN A 30 9.12 1.38 -18.34
CA GLN A 30 9.09 0.82 -19.70
C GLN A 30 8.66 1.85 -20.76
N ILE A 31 7.78 2.79 -20.40
CA ILE A 31 7.40 3.90 -21.31
C ILE A 31 8.58 4.83 -21.53
N ILE A 32 9.33 5.19 -20.49
CA ILE A 32 10.54 6.01 -20.61
C ILE A 32 11.56 5.33 -21.53
N GLU A 33 11.79 4.04 -21.34
CA GLU A 33 12.74 3.25 -22.14
C GLU A 33 12.39 3.29 -23.64
N THR A 34 11.10 3.20 -23.97
CA THR A 34 10.61 3.09 -25.35
C THR A 34 10.09 4.41 -25.93
N SER A 35 10.19 5.51 -25.20
CA SER A 35 9.75 6.83 -25.64
C SER A 35 10.58 7.37 -26.79
N SER A 36 9.92 7.93 -27.78
CA SER A 36 10.55 8.64 -28.91
C SER A 36 10.60 10.16 -28.72
N GLN A 37 10.24 10.66 -27.55
CA GLN A 37 10.25 12.09 -27.25
C GLN A 37 11.68 12.64 -27.27
N THR A 38 11.81 13.82 -27.83
CA THR A 38 13.10 14.52 -27.98
C THR A 38 13.24 15.71 -27.02
N THR A 39 12.22 15.97 -26.20
CA THR A 39 12.22 17.07 -25.23
C THR A 39 11.79 16.58 -23.84
N ALA A 40 12.32 17.23 -22.80
CA ALA A 40 11.96 16.96 -21.40
C ALA A 40 10.45 17.15 -21.17
N ARG A 41 9.87 18.21 -21.73
CA ARG A 41 8.43 18.48 -21.62
C ARG A 41 7.60 17.42 -22.32
N GLY A 42 7.98 17.04 -23.54
CA GLY A 42 7.27 15.99 -24.29
C GLY A 42 7.26 14.66 -23.55
N LEU A 43 8.39 14.24 -22.94
CA LEU A 43 8.46 13.05 -22.12
C LEU A 43 7.58 13.14 -20.86
N PHE A 44 7.60 14.31 -20.19
CA PHE A 44 6.80 14.50 -18.97
C PHE A 44 5.29 14.49 -19.28
N ASP A 45 4.87 15.10 -20.38
CA ASP A 45 3.47 15.10 -20.85
C ASP A 45 3.03 13.65 -21.22
N GLU A 46 3.90 12.87 -21.89
CA GLU A 46 3.66 11.46 -22.20
C GLU A 46 3.49 10.62 -20.92
N LEU A 47 4.31 10.84 -19.91
CA LEU A 47 4.21 10.14 -18.63
C LEU A 47 2.95 10.51 -17.84
N ASN A 48 2.50 11.75 -17.87
CA ASN A 48 1.24 12.17 -17.24
C ASN A 48 0.03 11.52 -17.91
N GLU A 49 0.03 11.42 -19.24
CA GLU A 49 -1.02 10.71 -19.96
C GLU A 49 -1.00 9.21 -19.64
N ALA A 50 0.19 8.61 -19.62
CA ALA A 50 0.35 7.21 -19.24
C ALA A 50 -0.12 6.94 -17.80
N ARG A 51 0.20 7.80 -16.84
CA ARG A 51 -0.31 7.75 -15.47
C ARG A 51 -1.83 7.77 -15.43
N SER A 52 -2.45 8.68 -16.19
CA SER A 52 -3.91 8.80 -16.26
C SER A 52 -4.57 7.52 -16.78
N GLN A 53 -3.94 6.85 -17.75
CA GLN A 53 -4.40 5.56 -18.29
C GLN A 53 -4.21 4.42 -17.28
N ILE A 54 -3.06 4.37 -16.60
CA ILE A 54 -2.81 3.39 -15.51
C ILE A 54 -3.87 3.52 -14.42
N LEU A 55 -4.18 4.74 -13.97
CA LEU A 55 -5.18 4.98 -12.93
C LEU A 55 -6.58 4.57 -13.38
N ARG A 56 -6.98 4.90 -14.62
CA ARG A 56 -8.26 4.43 -15.20
C ARG A 56 -8.34 2.91 -15.23
N LYS A 57 -7.27 2.23 -15.67
CA LYS A 57 -7.22 0.76 -15.72
C LYS A 57 -7.21 0.13 -14.33
N ALA A 58 -6.42 0.69 -13.41
CA ALA A 58 -6.39 0.26 -12.02
C ALA A 58 -7.77 0.39 -11.34
N PHE A 59 -8.51 1.47 -11.61
CA PHE A 59 -9.88 1.65 -11.14
C PHE A 59 -10.83 0.59 -11.67
N GLN A 60 -10.76 0.26 -12.96
CA GLN A 60 -11.56 -0.82 -13.54
C GLN A 60 -11.27 -2.17 -12.86
N ILE A 61 -9.99 -2.47 -12.61
CA ILE A 61 -9.57 -3.69 -11.94
C ILE A 61 -10.02 -3.70 -10.47
N SER A 62 -9.96 -2.57 -9.76
CA SER A 62 -10.33 -2.47 -8.35
C SER A 62 -11.82 -2.72 -8.08
N LYS A 63 -12.69 -2.44 -9.04
CA LYS A 63 -14.12 -2.76 -8.96
C LYS A 63 -14.43 -4.26 -8.94
N ILE A 64 -13.54 -5.08 -9.49
CA ILE A 64 -13.73 -6.52 -9.67
C ILE A 64 -12.86 -7.32 -8.69
N SER A 65 -11.81 -6.70 -8.15
CA SER A 65 -10.83 -7.36 -7.28
C SER A 65 -10.42 -6.45 -6.15
N SER A 66 -9.83 -7.03 -5.10
CA SER A 66 -9.26 -6.33 -3.95
C SER A 66 -8.05 -5.43 -4.28
N ARG A 67 -7.73 -5.22 -5.56
CA ARG A 67 -6.55 -4.47 -5.98
C ARG A 67 -6.69 -2.97 -5.73
N ARG A 68 -5.60 -2.34 -5.36
CA ARG A 68 -5.52 -1.11 -4.56
C ARG A 68 -5.18 0.07 -5.44
N LEU A 69 -6.11 1.01 -5.59
CA LEU A 69 -5.94 2.19 -6.44
C LEU A 69 -5.12 3.29 -5.76
N LEU A 70 -5.33 3.48 -4.45
CA LEU A 70 -4.68 4.58 -3.73
C LEU A 70 -3.15 4.43 -3.70
N SER A 71 -2.64 3.21 -3.51
CA SER A 71 -1.20 2.94 -3.57
C SER A 71 -0.60 3.13 -4.97
N VAL A 72 -1.40 2.88 -6.03
CA VAL A 72 -1.00 3.19 -7.42
C VAL A 72 -0.88 4.69 -7.62
N ARG A 73 -1.85 5.46 -7.12
CA ARG A 73 -1.82 6.93 -7.18
C ARG A 73 -0.59 7.48 -6.45
N ALA A 74 -0.41 7.10 -5.18
CA ALA A 74 0.73 7.53 -4.37
C ALA A 74 2.07 7.23 -5.04
N GLY A 75 2.28 5.99 -5.47
CA GLY A 75 3.52 5.57 -6.13
C GLY A 75 3.78 6.31 -7.45
N THR A 76 2.76 6.49 -8.29
CA THR A 76 2.92 7.20 -9.56
C THR A 76 3.15 8.69 -9.38
N ASP A 77 2.56 9.34 -8.36
CA ASP A 77 2.81 10.75 -8.05
C ASP A 77 4.25 10.96 -7.59
N MET A 78 4.74 10.11 -6.69
CA MET A 78 6.13 10.13 -6.23
C MET A 78 7.11 9.89 -7.39
N PHE A 79 6.80 8.90 -8.24
CA PHE A 79 7.62 8.59 -9.43
C PHE A 79 7.74 9.81 -10.36
N LEU A 80 6.61 10.39 -10.75
CA LEU A 80 6.60 11.57 -11.62
C LEU A 80 7.33 12.76 -11.01
N TYR A 81 7.19 12.95 -9.71
CA TYR A 81 7.93 13.98 -9.00
C TYR A 81 9.45 13.80 -9.15
N HIS A 82 9.97 12.60 -8.88
CA HIS A 82 11.40 12.33 -9.00
C HIS A 82 11.92 12.43 -10.44
N ILE A 83 11.14 11.95 -11.41
CA ILE A 83 11.51 12.10 -12.84
C ILE A 83 11.52 13.55 -13.24
N ASN A 84 10.50 14.33 -12.87
CA ASN A 84 10.47 15.76 -13.16
C ASN A 84 11.65 16.52 -12.56
N LYS A 85 12.09 16.12 -11.36
CA LYS A 85 13.25 16.70 -10.68
C LYS A 85 14.55 16.45 -11.46
N VAL A 86 14.74 15.27 -12.07
CA VAL A 86 15.88 14.98 -12.96
C VAL A 86 15.76 15.83 -14.23
N LEU A 87 14.60 15.83 -14.87
CA LEU A 87 14.34 16.59 -16.11
C LEU A 87 14.55 18.11 -15.93
N SER A 88 14.16 18.67 -14.78
CA SER A 88 14.26 20.11 -14.51
C SER A 88 15.69 20.61 -14.22
N LYS A 89 16.61 19.70 -13.86
CA LYS A 89 18.02 20.04 -13.58
C LYS A 89 18.93 19.94 -14.81
N ALA A 90 18.43 19.39 -15.90
CA ALA A 90 19.22 19.12 -17.08
C ALA A 90 19.22 20.31 -18.04
N ASP A 91 20.40 20.74 -18.41
CA ASP A 91 20.58 21.76 -19.45
C ASP A 91 20.22 21.23 -20.85
N ASN A 92 20.36 19.93 -21.07
CA ASN A 92 20.06 19.27 -22.34
C ASN A 92 19.39 17.93 -22.09
N PHE A 93 18.25 17.68 -22.76
CA PHE A 93 17.45 16.45 -22.62
C PHE A 93 18.22 15.20 -23.07
N GLU A 94 18.97 15.27 -24.15
CA GLU A 94 19.74 14.11 -24.67
C GLU A 94 20.76 13.61 -23.65
N THR A 95 21.41 14.51 -22.90
CA THR A 95 22.38 14.14 -21.88
C THR A 95 21.76 13.56 -20.61
N CYS A 96 20.54 13.97 -20.25
CA CYS A 96 19.88 13.48 -19.06
C CYS A 96 19.00 12.23 -19.30
N ARG A 97 18.75 11.85 -20.55
CA ARG A 97 17.89 10.71 -20.88
C ARG A 97 18.32 9.41 -20.19
N GLY A 98 19.63 9.14 -20.18
CA GLY A 98 20.17 7.96 -19.48
C GLY A 98 19.98 8.02 -17.98
N GLU A 99 20.12 9.19 -17.36
CA GLU A 99 19.88 9.40 -15.93
C GLU A 99 18.40 9.22 -15.58
N VAL A 100 17.48 9.72 -16.42
CA VAL A 100 16.03 9.52 -16.27
C VAL A 100 15.67 8.03 -16.34
N GLN A 101 16.24 7.30 -17.30
CA GLN A 101 16.00 5.85 -17.43
C GLN A 101 16.52 5.09 -16.22
N LEU A 102 17.75 5.37 -15.77
CA LEU A 102 18.33 4.76 -14.59
C LEU A 102 17.49 5.05 -13.33
N ARG A 103 17.09 6.30 -13.13
CA ARG A 103 16.26 6.71 -11.99
C ARG A 103 14.90 6.03 -11.99
N ALA A 104 14.27 5.90 -13.16
CA ALA A 104 12.99 5.23 -13.32
C ALA A 104 13.08 3.74 -12.95
N PHE A 105 14.13 3.08 -13.42
CA PHE A 105 14.41 1.69 -13.09
C PHE A 105 14.66 1.50 -11.58
N ASP A 106 15.51 2.33 -10.97
CA ASP A 106 15.81 2.28 -9.52
C ASP A 106 14.57 2.47 -8.65
N LEU A 107 13.67 3.39 -9.04
CA LEU A 107 12.40 3.60 -8.33
C LEU A 107 11.48 2.38 -8.43
N ALA A 108 11.41 1.76 -9.60
CA ALA A 108 10.61 0.55 -9.80
C ALA A 108 11.17 -0.64 -9.00
N GLU A 109 12.44 -0.97 -9.19
CA GLU A 109 13.09 -2.12 -8.51
C GLU A 109 13.28 -1.89 -7.00
N GLY A 110 13.43 -0.64 -6.58
CA GLY A 110 13.55 -0.25 -5.17
C GLY A 110 12.39 -0.74 -4.32
N GLN A 111 11.19 -0.83 -4.87
CA GLN A 111 10.01 -1.23 -4.12
C GLN A 111 10.06 -2.68 -3.60
N GLN A 112 10.64 -3.61 -4.34
CA GLN A 112 10.80 -4.98 -3.84
C GLN A 112 11.82 -5.04 -2.70
N ARG A 113 12.92 -4.32 -2.85
CA ARG A 113 13.95 -4.18 -1.80
C ARG A 113 13.40 -3.50 -0.55
N SER A 114 12.45 -2.57 -0.70
CA SER A 114 11.77 -1.91 0.42
C SER A 114 10.97 -2.91 1.28
N VAL A 115 10.23 -3.84 0.65
CA VAL A 115 9.48 -4.88 1.39
C VAL A 115 10.42 -5.73 2.24
N ASP A 116 11.55 -6.17 1.67
CA ASP A 116 12.52 -7.01 2.39
C ASP A 116 13.19 -6.22 3.54
N ARG A 117 13.51 -4.94 3.33
CA ARG A 117 14.06 -4.05 4.37
C ARG A 117 13.07 -3.90 5.51
N ILE A 118 11.81 -3.58 5.23
CA ILE A 118 10.76 -3.43 6.24
C ILE A 118 10.55 -4.74 7.00
N ALA A 119 10.54 -5.88 6.31
CA ALA A 119 10.40 -7.18 6.96
C ALA A 119 11.55 -7.48 7.94
N ASN A 120 12.79 -7.10 7.58
CA ASN A 120 13.96 -7.25 8.46
C ASN A 120 13.86 -6.32 9.68
N GLU A 121 13.49 -5.03 9.49
CA GLU A 121 13.29 -4.09 10.59
C GLU A 121 12.15 -4.53 11.51
N ALA A 122 11.05 -5.03 10.96
CA ALA A 122 9.90 -5.49 11.73
C ALA A 122 10.17 -6.77 12.54
N LYS A 123 11.24 -7.51 12.24
CA LYS A 123 11.58 -8.74 12.99
C LYS A 123 11.72 -8.50 14.49
N GLN A 124 12.19 -7.33 14.90
CA GLN A 124 12.35 -6.96 16.32
C GLN A 124 11.03 -6.81 17.09
N LEU A 125 9.89 -6.72 16.38
CA LEU A 125 8.56 -6.69 16.99
C LEU A 125 8.18 -8.04 17.62
N PHE A 126 8.71 -9.14 17.08
CA PHE A 126 8.21 -10.47 17.37
C PHE A 126 9.03 -11.16 18.45
N LYS A 127 8.33 -11.97 19.26
CA LYS A 127 8.90 -12.79 20.33
C LYS A 127 8.26 -14.18 20.32
N HIS A 128 8.92 -15.15 20.96
CA HIS A 128 8.34 -16.48 21.15
C HIS A 128 7.02 -16.41 21.93
N GLY A 129 6.03 -17.15 21.47
CA GLY A 129 4.69 -17.26 22.09
C GLY A 129 3.74 -16.11 21.76
N MET A 130 4.19 -15.10 20.97
CA MET A 130 3.40 -13.91 20.64
C MET A 130 2.21 -14.25 19.73
N THR A 131 1.05 -13.70 20.06
CA THR A 131 -0.16 -13.71 19.23
C THR A 131 -0.31 -12.34 18.54
N VAL A 132 -0.34 -12.34 17.22
CA VAL A 132 -0.42 -11.13 16.40
C VAL A 132 -1.75 -11.08 15.67
N LEU A 133 -2.46 -9.95 15.74
CA LEU A 133 -3.66 -9.71 14.94
C LEU A 133 -3.28 -8.92 13.70
N VAL A 134 -3.78 -9.37 12.54
CA VAL A 134 -3.62 -8.70 11.25
C VAL A 134 -4.99 -8.49 10.58
N HIS A 135 -5.09 -7.52 9.67
CA HIS A 135 -6.32 -7.23 8.94
C HIS A 135 -6.15 -7.44 7.44
N GLY A 136 -6.94 -8.36 6.88
CA GLY A 136 -6.89 -8.69 5.47
C GLY A 136 -5.54 -9.27 5.02
N TYR A 137 -5.09 -8.87 3.82
CA TYR A 137 -3.82 -9.29 3.25
C TYR A 137 -2.92 -8.09 2.95
N SER A 138 -1.73 -8.11 3.51
CA SER A 138 -0.65 -7.17 3.18
C SER A 138 0.61 -7.95 2.87
N ARG A 139 1.20 -7.71 1.69
CA ARG A 139 2.45 -8.32 1.26
C ARG A 139 3.59 -8.07 2.24
N THR A 140 3.74 -6.82 2.65
CA THR A 140 4.78 -6.37 3.57
C THR A 140 4.63 -7.01 4.95
N VAL A 141 3.39 -7.03 5.48
CA VAL A 141 3.09 -7.70 6.76
C VAL A 141 3.34 -9.20 6.66
N THR A 142 2.85 -9.84 5.58
CA THR A 142 3.04 -11.29 5.42
C THR A 142 4.52 -11.66 5.30
N SER A 143 5.33 -10.87 4.56
CA SER A 143 6.78 -11.09 4.47
C SER A 143 7.46 -10.93 5.83
N ALA A 144 7.05 -9.97 6.65
CA ALA A 144 7.58 -9.79 8.01
C ALA A 144 7.23 -10.99 8.92
N LEU A 145 5.98 -11.48 8.86
CA LEU A 145 5.54 -12.66 9.62
C LEU A 145 6.28 -13.93 9.18
N GLU A 146 6.44 -14.13 7.87
CA GLU A 146 7.20 -15.25 7.32
C GLU A 146 8.67 -15.23 7.77
N LEU A 147 9.28 -14.05 7.82
CA LEU A 147 10.65 -13.89 8.30
C LEU A 147 10.73 -14.13 9.82
N ALA A 148 9.80 -13.57 10.58
CA ALA A 148 9.72 -13.76 12.04
C ALA A 148 9.54 -15.23 12.42
N ALA A 149 8.69 -15.97 11.70
CA ALA A 149 8.41 -17.39 11.94
C ALA A 149 9.64 -18.30 11.77
N LYS A 150 10.68 -17.86 11.05
CA LYS A 150 11.96 -18.60 10.98
C LYS A 150 12.73 -18.60 12.30
N SER A 151 12.46 -17.63 13.17
CA SER A 151 13.19 -17.44 14.45
C SER A 151 12.31 -17.56 15.69
N TYR A 152 11.01 -17.36 15.55
CA TYR A 152 10.07 -17.29 16.67
C TYR A 152 8.84 -18.16 16.43
N HIS A 153 8.33 -18.79 17.46
CA HIS A 153 7.01 -19.42 17.44
C HIS A 153 5.98 -18.32 17.69
N ILE A 154 5.24 -17.95 16.67
CA ILE A 154 4.17 -16.94 16.72
C ILE A 154 2.85 -17.56 16.30
N LYS A 155 1.73 -17.01 16.80
CA LYS A 155 0.37 -17.28 16.34
C LYS A 155 -0.18 -16.04 15.64
N VAL A 156 -0.91 -16.23 14.54
CA VAL A 156 -1.51 -15.13 13.79
C VAL A 156 -3.02 -15.27 13.75
N ILE A 157 -3.72 -14.20 14.09
CA ILE A 157 -5.17 -14.05 13.94
C ILE A 157 -5.39 -13.06 12.82
N ALA A 158 -6.02 -13.46 11.72
CA ALA A 158 -6.35 -12.60 10.61
C ALA A 158 -7.85 -12.33 10.58
N THR A 159 -8.27 -11.09 10.52
CA THR A 159 -9.68 -10.79 10.25
C THR A 159 -10.00 -11.08 8.79
N GLU A 160 -11.20 -11.55 8.49
CA GLU A 160 -11.59 -11.94 7.13
C GLU A 160 -11.50 -10.79 6.13
N CYS A 161 -11.71 -9.54 6.56
CA CYS A 161 -11.64 -8.31 5.74
C CYS A 161 -12.70 -8.31 4.63
N ARG A 162 -13.96 -8.14 5.01
CA ARG A 162 -15.06 -7.99 4.04
C ARG A 162 -14.90 -6.71 3.22
N PRO A 163 -15.39 -6.70 1.97
CA PRO A 163 -16.14 -7.74 1.25
C PRO A 163 -15.25 -8.77 0.54
N PHE A 164 -13.94 -8.55 0.40
CA PHE A 164 -13.06 -9.35 -0.45
C PHE A 164 -12.46 -10.59 0.25
N CYS A 165 -12.63 -10.72 1.55
CA CYS A 165 -12.16 -11.86 2.35
C CYS A 165 -10.65 -12.16 2.22
N GLU A 166 -9.84 -11.10 2.12
CA GLU A 166 -8.39 -11.19 1.92
C GLU A 166 -7.65 -11.86 3.11
N GLY A 167 -8.25 -11.88 4.31
CA GLY A 167 -7.68 -12.54 5.47
C GLY A 167 -7.50 -14.04 5.30
N TYR A 168 -8.35 -14.68 4.51
CA TYR A 168 -8.19 -16.11 4.19
C TYR A 168 -6.93 -16.39 3.37
N GLU A 169 -6.53 -15.45 2.49
CA GLU A 169 -5.28 -15.57 1.72
C GLU A 169 -4.06 -15.46 2.66
N THR A 170 -4.12 -14.55 3.62
CA THR A 170 -3.09 -14.43 4.67
C THR A 170 -2.92 -15.75 5.43
N CYS A 171 -4.02 -16.34 5.91
CA CYS A 171 -3.98 -17.62 6.61
C CYS A 171 -3.44 -18.76 5.74
N LYS A 172 -3.92 -18.89 4.49
CA LYS A 172 -3.43 -19.92 3.56
C LYS A 172 -1.92 -19.84 3.32
N ARG A 173 -1.39 -18.62 3.20
CA ARG A 173 0.03 -18.40 2.98
C ARG A 173 0.85 -18.76 4.20
N LEU A 174 0.45 -18.33 5.38
CA LEU A 174 1.12 -18.63 6.65
C LEU A 174 1.06 -20.13 7.00
N GLN A 175 -0.06 -20.80 6.75
CA GLN A 175 -0.20 -22.23 6.97
C GLN A 175 0.75 -23.08 6.10
N LYS A 176 1.02 -22.66 4.85
CA LYS A 176 2.04 -23.31 4.01
C LYS A 176 3.43 -23.28 4.65
N MET A 177 3.70 -22.27 5.47
CA MET A 177 4.93 -22.14 6.24
C MET A 177 4.84 -22.72 7.66
N ARG A 178 3.75 -23.45 7.96
CA ARG A 178 3.48 -24.06 9.27
C ARG A 178 3.38 -23.03 10.41
N VAL A 179 2.98 -21.79 10.10
CA VAL A 179 2.67 -20.78 11.10
C VAL A 179 1.23 -20.97 11.55
N PRO A 180 0.97 -21.22 12.86
CA PRO A 180 -0.37 -21.29 13.40
C PRO A 180 -1.16 -20.02 13.06
N SER A 181 -2.22 -20.17 12.28
CA SER A 181 -3.02 -19.01 11.84
C SER A 181 -4.48 -19.37 11.72
N GLU A 182 -5.34 -18.47 12.16
CA GLU A 182 -6.79 -18.59 12.09
C GLU A 182 -7.42 -17.32 11.53
N ALA A 183 -8.50 -17.48 10.77
CA ALA A 183 -9.29 -16.37 10.28
C ALA A 183 -10.51 -16.17 11.17
N ILE A 184 -10.79 -14.92 11.53
CA ILE A 184 -11.96 -14.53 12.33
C ILE A 184 -12.83 -13.54 11.55
N LEU A 185 -14.10 -13.43 11.94
CA LEU A 185 -15.00 -12.39 11.41
C LEU A 185 -14.50 -11.01 11.83
N ASP A 186 -14.70 -9.99 10.97
CA ASP A 186 -14.31 -8.61 11.27
C ASP A 186 -14.98 -8.09 12.56
N GLY A 187 -16.24 -8.48 12.81
CA GLY A 187 -16.97 -8.12 14.02
C GLY A 187 -16.52 -8.85 15.30
N ALA A 188 -15.69 -9.89 15.20
CA ALA A 188 -15.23 -10.68 16.35
C ALA A 188 -13.97 -10.13 17.03
N VAL A 189 -13.35 -9.05 16.50
CA VAL A 189 -12.06 -8.53 16.94
C VAL A 189 -12.02 -8.28 18.45
N ALA A 190 -13.06 -7.67 19.03
CA ALA A 190 -13.10 -7.36 20.46
C ALA A 190 -13.03 -8.64 21.33
N SER A 191 -13.66 -9.73 20.88
CA SER A 191 -13.65 -11.03 21.61
C SER A 191 -12.27 -11.69 21.61
N TYR A 192 -11.44 -11.41 20.61
CA TYR A 192 -10.11 -11.98 20.48
C TYR A 192 -9.00 -11.07 21.02
N MET A 193 -9.26 -9.75 21.16
CA MET A 193 -8.21 -8.77 21.50
C MET A 193 -7.52 -9.03 22.83
N GLY A 194 -8.20 -9.67 23.78
CA GLY A 194 -7.61 -10.05 25.09
C GLY A 194 -6.39 -10.97 24.97
N GLN A 195 -6.36 -11.86 23.98
CA GLN A 195 -5.26 -12.80 23.74
C GLN A 195 -4.21 -12.29 22.73
N VAL A 196 -4.44 -11.10 22.12
CA VAL A 196 -3.53 -10.48 21.17
C VAL A 196 -2.45 -9.70 21.92
N ASP A 197 -1.20 -9.82 21.49
CA ASP A 197 -0.08 -9.05 22.04
C ASP A 197 0.18 -7.77 21.26
N ALA A 198 -0.01 -7.81 19.94
CA ALA A 198 0.09 -6.65 19.07
C ALA A 198 -0.77 -6.76 17.83
N VAL A 199 -1.18 -5.62 17.31
CA VAL A 199 -1.82 -5.49 15.99
C VAL A 199 -0.76 -5.08 14.98
N VAL A 200 -0.65 -5.80 13.84
CA VAL A 200 0.30 -5.48 12.77
C VAL A 200 -0.47 -5.33 11.47
N LEU A 201 -0.45 -4.14 10.91
CA LEU A 201 -1.24 -3.72 9.77
C LEU A 201 -0.37 -3.32 8.58
N GLY A 202 -0.92 -3.43 7.37
CA GLY A 202 -0.39 -2.74 6.20
C GLY A 202 -1.01 -1.35 6.07
N ALA A 203 -0.69 -0.67 4.96
CA ALA A 203 -1.34 0.57 4.56
C ALA A 203 -1.57 0.60 3.05
N GLU A 204 -2.64 1.28 2.64
CA GLU A 204 -2.87 1.73 1.27
C GLU A 204 -2.16 3.06 1.03
N ALA A 205 -2.26 3.97 2.00
CA ALA A 205 -1.53 5.22 2.04
C ALA A 205 -1.29 5.67 3.49
N ILE A 206 -0.26 6.49 3.66
CA ILE A 206 0.05 7.21 4.89
C ILE A 206 -0.04 8.69 4.59
N VAL A 207 -0.92 9.39 5.27
CA VAL A 207 -1.22 10.80 5.03
C VAL A 207 -0.31 11.72 5.83
N GLU A 208 -0.26 12.99 5.46
CA GLU A 208 0.66 13.99 6.00
C GLU A 208 0.57 14.16 7.54
N SER A 209 -0.62 13.95 8.11
CA SER A 209 -0.81 13.95 9.57
C SER A 209 -0.21 12.73 10.29
N GLY A 210 0.30 11.74 9.56
CA GLY A 210 0.73 10.44 10.09
C GLY A 210 -0.41 9.44 10.25
N GLY A 211 -1.63 9.80 9.88
CA GLY A 211 -2.77 8.88 9.81
C GLY A 211 -2.58 7.84 8.70
N VAL A 212 -3.27 6.72 8.81
CA VAL A 212 -3.16 5.60 7.88
C VAL A 212 -4.48 5.31 7.21
N ILE A 213 -4.48 5.31 5.89
CA ILE A 213 -5.59 4.83 5.07
C ILE A 213 -5.33 3.36 4.77
N ASN A 214 -6.28 2.51 5.14
CA ASN A 214 -6.20 1.08 4.87
C ASN A 214 -7.62 0.50 4.70
N ARG A 215 -7.73 -0.81 4.50
CA ARG A 215 -9.03 -1.49 4.37
C ARG A 215 -9.99 -1.10 5.49
N VAL A 216 -11.28 -0.93 5.12
CA VAL A 216 -12.35 -0.66 6.09
C VAL A 216 -12.34 -1.69 7.20
N GLY A 217 -12.45 -1.23 8.44
CA GLY A 217 -12.26 -2.05 9.65
C GLY A 217 -10.93 -1.79 10.37
N THR A 218 -9.96 -1.20 9.69
CA THR A 218 -8.66 -0.85 10.30
C THR A 218 -8.83 0.12 11.46
N TYR A 219 -9.62 1.16 11.28
CA TYR A 219 -9.91 2.14 12.34
C TYR A 219 -10.62 1.49 13.54
N THR A 220 -11.60 0.62 13.29
CA THR A 220 -12.29 -0.13 14.34
C THR A 220 -11.32 -1.01 15.13
N ILE A 221 -10.43 -1.73 14.45
CA ILE A 221 -9.41 -2.56 15.09
C ILE A 221 -8.48 -1.72 15.96
N ALA A 222 -8.04 -0.57 15.47
CA ALA A 222 -7.15 0.34 16.21
C ALA A 222 -7.83 0.93 17.46
N LEU A 223 -9.11 1.28 17.38
CA LEU A 223 -9.91 1.71 18.55
C LEU A 223 -10.01 0.60 19.61
N ILE A 224 -10.31 -0.62 19.19
CA ILE A 224 -10.38 -1.77 20.09
C ILE A 224 -9.01 -2.04 20.70
N ALA A 225 -7.94 -2.02 19.90
CA ALA A 225 -6.57 -2.20 20.38
C ALA A 225 -6.20 -1.17 21.46
N LYS A 226 -6.54 0.11 21.24
CA LYS A 226 -6.34 1.19 22.23
C LYS A 226 -7.07 0.89 23.54
N GLN A 227 -8.33 0.44 23.48
CA GLN A 227 -9.11 0.09 24.68
C GLN A 227 -8.48 -1.07 25.45
N PHE A 228 -7.87 -2.03 24.76
CA PHE A 228 -7.17 -3.16 25.39
C PHE A 228 -5.67 -2.88 25.64
N GLN A 229 -5.22 -1.65 25.43
CA GLN A 229 -3.81 -1.22 25.61
C GLN A 229 -2.83 -2.07 24.78
N LYS A 230 -3.24 -2.47 23.58
CA LYS A 230 -2.39 -3.23 22.65
C LYS A 230 -1.75 -2.28 21.62
N PRO A 231 -0.45 -2.44 21.34
CA PRO A 231 0.22 -1.61 20.35
C PRO A 231 -0.27 -1.92 18.94
N VAL A 232 -0.36 -0.87 18.11
CA VAL A 232 -0.69 -0.95 16.69
C VAL A 232 0.52 -0.53 15.89
N TYR A 233 1.07 -1.45 15.12
CA TYR A 233 2.21 -1.23 14.23
C TYR A 233 1.77 -1.26 12.77
N VAL A 234 2.30 -0.36 11.97
CA VAL A 234 2.00 -0.28 10.53
C VAL A 234 3.27 -0.53 9.73
N LEU A 235 3.22 -1.46 8.79
CA LEU A 235 4.32 -1.80 7.89
C LEU A 235 4.00 -1.32 6.48
N ALA A 236 4.70 -0.32 5.99
CA ALA A 236 4.42 0.27 4.68
C ALA A 236 5.65 0.93 4.05
N GLU A 237 5.75 0.80 2.74
CA GLU A 237 6.78 1.44 1.91
C GLU A 237 6.56 2.95 1.85
N CYS A 238 7.63 3.76 1.81
CA CYS A 238 7.55 5.22 1.70
C CYS A 238 6.84 5.71 0.42
N LEU A 239 6.80 4.90 -0.63
CA LEU A 239 6.01 5.18 -1.83
C LEU A 239 4.49 5.26 -1.59
N LYS A 240 4.03 4.86 -0.41
CA LYS A 240 2.63 5.03 0.02
C LYS A 240 2.38 6.32 0.80
N PHE A 241 3.41 7.14 1.00
CA PHE A 241 3.24 8.45 1.61
C PHE A 241 2.58 9.41 0.62
N VAL A 242 1.50 10.05 1.04
CA VAL A 242 0.70 10.94 0.18
C VAL A 242 0.57 12.32 0.79
N ARG A 243 0.69 13.34 -0.06
CA ARG A 243 0.43 14.75 0.32
C ARG A 243 -1.08 15.02 0.35
N MET A 244 -1.73 14.43 1.33
CA MET A 244 -3.15 14.60 1.61
C MET A 244 -3.34 14.86 3.10
N TYR A 245 -4.32 15.68 3.42
CA TYR A 245 -4.71 15.97 4.80
C TYR A 245 -6.23 15.80 4.97
N PRO A 246 -6.77 14.56 4.83
CA PRO A 246 -8.20 14.33 4.99
C PRO A 246 -8.59 14.53 6.46
N LEU A 247 -9.64 15.28 6.69
CA LEU A 247 -10.21 15.51 8.03
C LEU A 247 -11.33 14.51 8.35
N SER A 248 -11.94 13.95 7.29
CA SER A 248 -13.06 13.03 7.41
C SER A 248 -13.11 12.05 6.24
N LEU A 249 -14.02 11.09 6.31
CA LEU A 249 -14.27 10.14 5.24
C LEU A 249 -14.72 10.83 3.93
N SER A 250 -15.43 11.97 4.03
CA SER A 250 -15.88 12.73 2.86
C SER A 250 -14.75 13.36 2.05
N ASP A 251 -13.58 13.53 2.66
CA ASP A 251 -12.39 14.08 1.98
C ASP A 251 -11.60 12.99 1.23
N MET A 252 -12.03 11.74 1.37
CA MET A 252 -11.43 10.62 0.67
C MET A 252 -11.84 10.61 -0.80
N PRO A 253 -10.92 10.27 -1.72
CA PRO A 253 -11.25 10.14 -3.14
C PRO A 253 -12.42 9.19 -3.40
N ASP A 254 -13.24 9.51 -4.39
CA ASP A 254 -14.42 8.70 -4.76
C ASP A 254 -14.11 7.23 -5.08
N GLU A 255 -12.92 6.96 -5.57
CA GLU A 255 -12.43 5.61 -5.84
C GLU A 255 -12.26 4.72 -4.59
N ASN A 256 -12.30 5.29 -3.39
CA ASN A 256 -12.29 4.53 -2.12
C ASN A 256 -13.68 4.01 -1.71
N PHE A 257 -14.67 4.28 -2.53
CA PHE A 257 -16.03 3.81 -2.31
C PHE A 257 -16.47 2.85 -3.42
N ALA A 258 -17.31 1.90 -3.08
CA ALA A 258 -18.00 1.03 -4.03
C ALA A 258 -19.50 1.08 -3.81
N ASP A 259 -20.25 0.85 -4.88
CA ASP A 259 -21.68 0.62 -4.77
C ASP A 259 -21.92 -0.71 -4.05
N PHE A 260 -22.75 -0.70 -3.01
CA PHE A 260 -22.98 -1.89 -2.18
C PHE A 260 -23.52 -3.07 -3.00
N GLN A 261 -24.35 -2.80 -4.00
CA GLN A 261 -24.86 -3.81 -4.93
C GLN A 261 -23.75 -4.57 -5.71
N ALA A 262 -22.61 -3.90 -5.94
CA ALA A 262 -21.48 -4.53 -6.63
C ALA A 262 -20.64 -5.42 -5.71
N LEU A 263 -20.94 -5.47 -4.42
CA LEU A 263 -20.23 -6.27 -3.43
C LEU A 263 -20.96 -7.59 -3.18
N PRO A 264 -20.23 -8.69 -2.87
CA PRO A 264 -20.86 -9.96 -2.55
C PRO A 264 -21.87 -9.84 -1.39
N GLY A 265 -23.12 -10.23 -1.61
CA GLY A 265 -24.20 -10.14 -0.66
C GLY A 265 -24.90 -8.78 -0.59
N GLY A 266 -24.56 -7.84 -1.49
CA GLY A 266 -25.13 -6.51 -1.57
C GLY A 266 -26.23 -6.33 -2.64
N GLU A 267 -26.56 -7.38 -3.38
CA GLU A 267 -27.36 -7.32 -4.61
C GLU A 267 -28.78 -6.76 -4.39
N GLU A 268 -29.31 -6.90 -3.17
CA GLU A 268 -30.66 -6.42 -2.81
C GLU A 268 -30.68 -4.95 -2.34
N PHE A 269 -29.51 -4.33 -2.10
CA PHE A 269 -29.44 -2.97 -1.57
C PHE A 269 -29.20 -1.96 -2.68
N GLN A 270 -30.13 -1.02 -2.85
CA GLN A 270 -30.03 0.03 -3.85
C GLN A 270 -29.42 1.32 -3.28
N ASN A 271 -28.63 2.01 -4.11
CA ASN A 271 -28.08 3.34 -3.85
C ASN A 271 -27.25 3.48 -2.55
N THR A 272 -26.64 2.41 -2.07
CA THR A 272 -25.78 2.45 -0.90
C THR A 272 -24.31 2.40 -1.33
N ARG A 273 -23.57 3.47 -1.04
CA ARG A 273 -22.12 3.55 -1.20
C ARG A 273 -21.44 3.06 0.08
N MET A 274 -20.49 2.16 -0.07
CA MET A 274 -19.71 1.63 1.04
C MET A 274 -18.24 2.06 0.92
N PRO A 275 -17.59 2.53 2.01
CA PRO A 275 -16.18 2.76 2.01
C PRO A 275 -15.44 1.42 1.89
N LEU A 276 -14.45 1.35 1.03
CA LEU A 276 -13.53 0.21 0.92
C LEU A 276 -12.31 0.38 1.83
N CYS A 277 -12.03 1.63 2.21
CA CYS A 277 -10.96 2.01 3.11
C CYS A 277 -11.48 2.95 4.18
N ASP A 278 -10.82 2.96 5.33
CA ASP A 278 -11.02 3.93 6.40
C ASP A 278 -9.72 4.67 6.71
N LEU A 279 -9.84 5.79 7.41
CA LEU A 279 -8.72 6.59 7.89
C LEU A 279 -8.54 6.36 9.39
N THR A 280 -7.43 5.75 9.76
CA THR A 280 -7.03 5.57 11.16
C THR A 280 -6.23 6.79 11.61
N PRO A 281 -6.67 7.53 12.63
CA PRO A 281 -5.94 8.68 13.16
C PRO A 281 -4.56 8.31 13.73
N PRO A 282 -3.57 9.25 13.69
CA PRO A 282 -2.20 8.99 14.12
C PRO A 282 -2.08 8.62 15.62
N ASP A 283 -2.99 9.08 16.48
CA ASP A 283 -2.99 8.80 17.92
C ASP A 283 -3.36 7.35 18.28
N LEU A 284 -3.84 6.57 17.29
CA LEU A 284 -4.12 5.14 17.41
C LEU A 284 -2.98 4.26 16.89
N ILE A 285 -1.92 4.86 16.35
CA ILE A 285 -0.79 4.15 15.74
C ILE A 285 0.43 4.32 16.64
N THR A 286 1.03 3.20 17.04
CA THR A 286 2.20 3.20 17.91
C THR A 286 3.47 3.57 17.13
N LEU A 287 3.77 2.85 16.06
CA LEU A 287 4.94 3.07 15.19
C LEU A 287 4.63 2.64 13.75
N LEU A 288 5.36 3.25 12.82
CA LEU A 288 5.39 2.86 11.42
C LEU A 288 6.77 2.27 11.08
N PHE A 289 6.77 1.07 10.51
CA PHE A 289 7.97 0.40 10.01
C PHE A 289 8.03 0.64 8.50
N THR A 290 9.05 1.37 8.07
CA THR A 290 9.18 1.82 6.69
C THR A 290 10.58 1.49 6.15
N ASP A 291 10.76 1.60 4.85
CA ASP A 291 12.08 1.50 4.22
C ASP A 291 13.00 2.71 4.49
N LEU A 292 12.45 3.76 5.14
CA LEU A 292 13.23 4.89 5.67
C LEU A 292 13.66 4.67 7.13
N GLY A 293 13.15 3.62 7.78
CA GLY A 293 13.38 3.31 9.20
C GLY A 293 12.06 3.21 9.97
N ILE A 294 12.19 3.16 11.30
CA ILE A 294 11.06 3.11 12.23
C ILE A 294 10.69 4.55 12.61
N LEU A 295 9.45 4.91 12.32
CA LEU A 295 8.96 6.28 12.47
C LEU A 295 7.80 6.36 13.46
N THR A 296 7.70 7.48 14.16
CA THR A 296 6.46 7.86 14.83
C THR A 296 5.49 8.48 13.81
N PRO A 297 4.16 8.41 14.02
CA PRO A 297 3.22 9.10 13.13
C PRO A 297 3.53 10.60 12.95
N SER A 298 3.98 11.27 14.00
CA SER A 298 4.34 12.70 13.95
C SER A 298 5.54 13.03 13.07
N ALA A 299 6.42 12.07 12.78
CA ALA A 299 7.60 12.28 11.94
C ALA A 299 7.27 12.23 10.44
N ILE A 300 6.08 11.79 10.06
CA ILE A 300 5.70 11.58 8.64
C ILE A 300 5.72 12.88 7.85
N SER A 301 5.23 13.98 8.43
CA SER A 301 5.24 15.29 7.76
C SER A 301 6.65 15.72 7.37
N ASP A 302 7.62 15.58 8.27
CA ASP A 302 9.02 15.95 8.00
C ASP A 302 9.64 15.06 6.91
N HIS A 303 9.36 13.77 6.95
CA HIS A 303 9.83 12.84 5.91
C HIS A 303 9.16 13.10 4.55
N LEU A 304 7.87 13.45 4.51
CA LEU A 304 7.22 13.89 3.28
C LEU A 304 7.90 15.14 2.70
N ILE A 305 8.20 16.14 3.53
CA ILE A 305 8.92 17.33 3.10
C ILE A 305 10.29 16.94 2.50
N GLN A 306 11.04 16.06 3.15
CA GLN A 306 12.33 15.60 2.64
C GLN A 306 12.20 14.83 1.31
N LEU A 307 11.22 13.93 1.19
CA LEU A 307 10.99 13.17 -0.04
C LEU A 307 10.65 14.06 -1.24
N TYR A 308 9.96 15.18 -1.00
CA TYR A 308 9.57 16.14 -2.04
C TYR A 308 10.51 17.34 -2.20
N ASN A 309 11.40 17.63 -1.24
CA ASN A 309 12.36 18.73 -1.32
C ASN A 309 13.82 18.25 -1.51
N GLY A 310 14.15 17.03 -1.13
CA GLY A 310 15.45 16.37 -1.32
C GLY A 310 15.66 15.92 -2.76
#